data_06420d3c8bed5879599033e87505c04b
#
_entry.id   06420d3c8bed5879599033e87505c04b
#
_cell.length_a   1.000
_cell.length_b   1.000
_cell.length_c   1.000
_cell.angle_alpha   90.00
_cell.angle_beta   90.00
_cell.angle_gamma   90.00
#
_symmetry.space_group_name_H-M   'P 1'
#
loop_
_entity.id
_entity.type
_entity.pdbx_description
1 polymer ?
#
loop_
_entity_poly.entity_id
_entity_poly.type
_entity_poly.pdbx_seq_one_letter_code
_entity_poly.pdbx_strand_id
1 'polypeptide(L)'
;MLIQDKEYFQRLTGNKLIVAFAAPGDNLIVIDCSRLHIRPHRLDQVLKHEMVHLILHHHIRSVHLPRWLDEGVAQWLSEGVAELLEAPQKSFFEEALLSGNYIPLRDLKHSFPIDKKNLMLAYEESLSFVTFISDRYGGNRIFEILEHLQKGNEIQTAFYSSLDASPEEIEDRWIMQQRRQTTWFIFLAGHIYEFLFLVGALLTIIGFIRFVIKKRNYRDEDEDND
;
A
#
# COMPACT_ATOMS: atom_id res chain seq x y z
N MET A 1 17.20 -6.33 20.59
CA MET A 1 18.33 -7.28 20.45
C MET A 1 18.79 -7.27 19.00
N LEU A 2 20.10 -7.11 18.77
CA LEU A 2 20.67 -7.10 17.43
C LEU A 2 21.44 -8.41 17.20
N ILE A 3 21.12 -9.12 16.13
CA ILE A 3 21.76 -10.39 15.76
C ILE A 3 22.57 -10.16 14.49
N GLN A 4 23.86 -10.57 14.49
CA GLN A 4 24.73 -10.49 13.31
C GLN A 4 24.85 -11.83 12.58
N ASP A 5 24.41 -12.93 13.21
CA ASP A 5 24.44 -14.27 12.64
C ASP A 5 23.07 -14.57 11.96
N LYS A 6 23.10 -14.57 10.63
CA LYS A 6 21.94 -14.87 9.79
C LYS A 6 21.34 -16.25 10.07
N GLU A 7 22.18 -17.27 10.23
CA GLU A 7 21.71 -18.64 10.43
C GLU A 7 21.04 -18.80 11.79
N TYR A 8 21.60 -18.15 12.82
CA TYR A 8 20.99 -18.14 14.14
C TYR A 8 19.62 -17.44 14.11
N PHE A 9 19.51 -16.25 13.46
CA PHE A 9 18.23 -15.57 13.33
C PHE A 9 17.18 -16.41 12.57
N GLN A 10 17.58 -17.08 11.48
CA GLN A 10 16.67 -17.93 10.70
C GLN A 10 16.21 -19.17 11.50
N ARG A 11 17.07 -19.74 12.33
CA ARG A 11 16.67 -20.84 13.25
C ARG A 11 15.68 -20.35 14.30
N LEU A 12 15.87 -19.14 14.82
CA LEU A 12 15.01 -18.53 15.82
C LEU A 12 13.59 -18.23 15.27
N THR A 13 13.52 -17.72 14.05
CA THR A 13 12.25 -17.30 13.43
C THR A 13 11.56 -18.41 12.64
N GLY A 14 12.27 -19.43 12.21
CA GLY A 14 11.79 -20.44 11.26
C GLY A 14 11.47 -19.89 9.86
N ASN A 15 11.69 -18.60 9.62
CA ASN A 15 11.36 -17.91 8.37
C ASN A 15 12.57 -17.17 7.79
N LYS A 16 12.88 -17.46 6.51
CA LYS A 16 14.02 -16.84 5.81
C LYS A 16 13.70 -15.47 5.22
N LEU A 17 12.43 -15.08 5.18
CA LEU A 17 11.97 -13.87 4.50
C LEU A 17 11.96 -12.64 5.41
N ILE A 18 11.78 -12.83 6.73
CA ILE A 18 11.75 -11.72 7.67
C ILE A 18 13.15 -11.31 8.13
N VAL A 19 13.33 -10.03 8.45
CA VAL A 19 14.60 -9.44 8.94
C VAL A 19 14.51 -8.96 10.37
N ALA A 20 13.31 -8.85 10.92
CA ALA A 20 13.06 -8.45 12.30
C ALA A 20 11.78 -9.11 12.80
N PHE A 21 11.56 -9.08 14.09
CA PHE A 21 10.27 -9.38 14.70
C PHE A 21 10.17 -8.74 16.08
N ALA A 22 8.94 -8.38 16.45
CA ALA A 22 8.59 -8.02 17.81
C ALA A 22 8.17 -9.25 18.61
N ALA A 23 8.59 -9.33 19.87
CA ALA A 23 8.14 -10.28 20.87
C ALA A 23 7.41 -9.51 21.99
N PRO A 24 6.10 -9.22 21.84
CA PRO A 24 5.38 -8.36 22.78
C PRO A 24 5.34 -8.89 24.20
N GLY A 25 5.31 -10.22 24.40
CA GLY A 25 5.33 -10.85 25.72
C GLY A 25 6.60 -10.56 26.52
N ASP A 26 7.71 -10.36 25.84
CA ASP A 26 9.01 -10.04 26.43
C ASP A 26 9.38 -8.54 26.28
N ASN A 27 8.51 -7.75 25.66
CA ASN A 27 8.75 -6.35 25.30
C ASN A 27 10.09 -6.17 24.55
N LEU A 28 10.33 -7.05 23.57
CA LEU A 28 11.62 -7.18 22.88
C LEU A 28 11.43 -7.05 21.36
N ILE A 29 12.34 -6.32 20.72
CA ILE A 29 12.51 -6.31 19.27
C ILE A 29 13.81 -7.04 18.95
N VAL A 30 13.76 -7.96 18.00
CA VAL A 30 14.91 -8.72 17.50
C VAL A 30 15.12 -8.40 16.02
N ILE A 31 16.35 -7.99 15.67
CA ILE A 31 16.69 -7.53 14.32
C ILE A 31 17.91 -8.27 13.81
N ASP A 32 17.84 -8.80 12.58
CA ASP A 32 18.96 -9.37 11.85
C ASP A 32 19.78 -8.26 11.17
N CYS A 33 20.83 -7.83 11.83
CA CYS A 33 21.71 -6.79 11.30
C CYS A 33 22.56 -7.25 10.12
N SER A 34 22.71 -8.56 9.88
CA SER A 34 23.49 -9.07 8.76
C SER A 34 22.87 -8.76 7.39
N ARG A 35 21.58 -8.42 7.37
CA ARG A 35 20.78 -8.16 6.15
C ARG A 35 20.30 -6.72 6.01
N LEU A 36 20.47 -5.86 7.01
CA LEU A 36 20.00 -4.47 6.97
C LEU A 36 20.68 -3.59 5.92
N HIS A 37 21.86 -3.99 5.41
CA HIS A 37 22.54 -3.28 4.33
C HIS A 37 22.03 -3.65 2.94
N ILE A 38 21.15 -4.66 2.84
CA ILE A 38 20.52 -5.07 1.59
C ILE A 38 19.29 -4.17 1.38
N ARG A 39 19.36 -3.27 0.39
CA ARG A 39 18.20 -2.44 0.03
C ARG A 39 17.00 -3.33 -0.34
N PRO A 40 15.75 -2.91 0.03
CA PRO A 40 15.31 -1.58 0.42
C PRO A 40 15.30 -1.29 1.93
N HIS A 41 15.79 -2.21 2.79
CA HIS A 41 15.61 -2.10 4.23
C HIS A 41 16.42 -0.97 4.84
N ARG A 42 15.75 -0.16 5.63
CA ARG A 42 16.33 0.89 6.48
C ARG A 42 16.05 0.54 7.92
N LEU A 43 17.08 0.59 8.76
CA LEU A 43 16.96 0.27 10.19
C LEU A 43 15.88 1.09 10.90
N ASP A 44 15.76 2.37 10.56
CA ASP A 44 14.74 3.25 11.12
C ASP A 44 13.31 2.80 10.77
N GLN A 45 13.06 2.36 9.54
CA GLN A 45 11.76 1.84 9.11
C GLN A 45 11.45 0.49 9.77
N VAL A 46 12.42 -0.43 9.78
CA VAL A 46 12.29 -1.73 10.46
C VAL A 46 11.99 -1.54 11.93
N LEU A 47 12.76 -0.70 12.62
CA LEU A 47 12.55 -0.44 14.04
C LEU A 47 11.19 0.19 14.31
N LYS A 48 10.76 1.15 13.47
CA LYS A 48 9.46 1.79 13.58
C LYS A 48 8.31 0.78 13.42
N HIS A 49 8.43 -0.14 12.43
CA HIS A 49 7.47 -1.21 12.20
C HIS A 49 7.33 -2.12 13.44
N GLU A 50 8.43 -2.63 13.95
CA GLU A 50 8.43 -3.49 15.14
C GLU A 50 7.93 -2.78 16.39
N MET A 51 8.22 -1.48 16.53
CA MET A 51 7.69 -0.68 17.65
C MET A 51 6.17 -0.55 17.58
N VAL A 52 5.58 -0.44 16.38
CA VAL A 52 4.13 -0.41 16.22
C VAL A 52 3.51 -1.71 16.74
N HIS A 53 4.07 -2.88 16.40
CA HIS A 53 3.60 -4.16 16.93
C HIS A 53 3.66 -4.19 18.47
N LEU A 54 4.78 -3.76 19.08
CA LEU A 54 4.87 -3.70 20.54
C LEU A 54 3.77 -2.82 21.15
N ILE A 55 3.51 -1.66 20.59
CA ILE A 55 2.48 -0.73 21.07
C ILE A 55 1.09 -1.35 20.89
N LEU A 56 0.78 -1.89 19.72
CA LEU A 56 -0.52 -2.50 19.45
C LEU A 56 -0.80 -3.65 20.41
N HIS A 57 0.13 -4.58 20.56
CA HIS A 57 -0.04 -5.76 21.43
C HIS A 57 0.05 -5.44 22.93
N HIS A 58 0.64 -4.29 23.31
CA HIS A 58 0.59 -3.83 24.68
C HIS A 58 -0.82 -3.33 25.06
N HIS A 59 -1.50 -2.68 24.13
CA HIS A 59 -2.80 -2.06 24.36
C HIS A 59 -4.00 -2.90 23.95
N ILE A 60 -3.85 -3.77 22.95
CA ILE A 60 -4.93 -4.56 22.37
C ILE A 60 -4.62 -6.04 22.57
N ARG A 61 -5.56 -6.80 23.15
CA ARG A 61 -5.41 -8.25 23.27
C ARG A 61 -5.37 -8.88 21.87
N SER A 62 -4.42 -9.77 21.63
CA SER A 62 -4.18 -10.40 20.32
C SER A 62 -5.42 -11.10 19.73
N VAL A 63 -6.34 -11.59 20.59
CA VAL A 63 -7.60 -12.21 20.15
C VAL A 63 -8.54 -11.24 19.43
N HIS A 64 -8.41 -9.95 19.69
CA HIS A 64 -9.24 -8.89 19.08
C HIS A 64 -8.58 -8.22 17.89
N LEU A 65 -7.25 -8.30 17.77
CA LEU A 65 -6.49 -7.66 16.71
C LEU A 65 -6.28 -8.64 15.53
N PRO A 66 -6.97 -8.46 14.40
CA PRO A 66 -6.74 -9.28 13.22
C PRO A 66 -5.33 -9.09 12.66
N ARG A 67 -4.71 -10.16 12.15
CA ARG A 67 -3.34 -10.11 11.62
C ARG A 67 -3.19 -9.12 10.48
N TRP A 68 -4.15 -9.05 9.56
CA TRP A 68 -4.13 -8.07 8.46
C TRP A 68 -4.15 -6.62 8.96
N LEU A 69 -4.84 -6.32 10.08
CA LEU A 69 -4.87 -4.97 10.65
C LEU A 69 -3.59 -4.64 11.38
N ASP A 70 -3.05 -5.58 12.16
CA ASP A 70 -1.76 -5.47 12.85
C ASP A 70 -0.64 -5.12 11.85
N GLU A 71 -0.49 -5.94 10.80
CA GLU A 71 0.52 -5.74 9.76
C GLU A 71 0.25 -4.51 8.89
N GLY A 72 -1.00 -4.29 8.51
CA GLY A 72 -1.37 -3.13 7.70
C GLY A 72 -1.09 -1.80 8.39
N VAL A 73 -1.39 -1.69 9.69
CA VAL A 73 -1.11 -0.48 10.48
C VAL A 73 0.40 -0.32 10.71
N ALA A 74 1.12 -1.40 11.00
CA ALA A 74 2.56 -1.35 11.18
C ALA A 74 3.28 -0.86 9.91
N GLN A 75 2.89 -1.38 8.74
CA GLN A 75 3.41 -0.94 7.44
C GLN A 75 3.01 0.51 7.13
N TRP A 76 1.75 0.88 7.36
CA TRP A 76 1.25 2.22 7.09
C TRP A 76 1.99 3.28 7.90
N LEU A 77 2.22 3.04 9.19
CA LEU A 77 2.95 3.96 10.05
C LEU A 77 4.46 3.98 9.79
N SER A 78 5.06 2.88 9.33
CA SER A 78 6.50 2.80 9.01
C SER A 78 6.85 3.23 7.59
N GLU A 79 5.85 3.67 6.78
CA GLU A 79 6.03 4.12 5.39
C GLU A 79 6.55 3.03 4.44
N GLY A 80 6.16 1.79 4.68
CA GLY A 80 6.48 0.69 3.78
C GLY A 80 6.64 -0.67 4.43
N VAL A 81 6.98 -1.65 3.64
CA VAL A 81 7.18 -3.04 4.06
C VAL A 81 8.54 -3.19 4.71
N ALA A 82 8.60 -3.23 6.03
CA ALA A 82 9.84 -3.26 6.79
C ALA A 82 10.38 -4.66 7.05
N GLU A 83 9.54 -5.70 7.07
CA GLU A 83 9.96 -7.04 7.49
C GLU A 83 10.49 -7.93 6.38
N LEU A 84 10.08 -7.72 5.12
CA LEU A 84 10.37 -8.64 4.03
C LEU A 84 11.67 -8.29 3.31
N LEU A 85 12.49 -9.30 3.05
CA LEU A 85 13.82 -9.20 2.41
C LEU A 85 13.82 -8.65 0.98
N GLU A 86 12.69 -8.70 0.29
CA GLU A 86 12.61 -8.34 -1.12
C GLU A 86 11.37 -7.51 -1.36
N ALA A 87 11.55 -6.25 -1.77
CA ALA A 87 10.46 -5.52 -2.39
C ALA A 87 10.14 -6.17 -3.74
N PRO A 88 8.89 -6.56 -4.00
CA PRO A 88 8.53 -7.16 -5.29
C PRO A 88 8.78 -6.15 -6.42
N GLN A 89 9.38 -6.60 -7.52
CA GLN A 89 9.54 -5.79 -8.73
C GLN A 89 8.19 -5.47 -9.41
N LYS A 90 7.18 -6.26 -9.10
CA LYS A 90 5.78 -6.08 -9.51
C LYS A 90 4.88 -6.33 -8.31
N SER A 91 3.82 -5.56 -8.20
CA SER A 91 2.81 -5.76 -7.15
C SER A 91 2.09 -7.10 -7.39
N PHE A 92 2.14 -7.97 -6.39
CA PHE A 92 1.37 -9.23 -6.39
C PHE A 92 -0.12 -8.94 -6.27
N PHE A 93 -0.47 -7.84 -5.60
CA PHE A 93 -1.86 -7.43 -5.43
C PHE A 93 -2.51 -7.00 -6.75
N GLU A 94 -1.80 -6.25 -7.61
CA GLU A 94 -2.31 -5.90 -8.94
C GLU A 94 -2.59 -7.16 -9.79
N GLU A 95 -1.65 -8.14 -9.78
CA GLU A 95 -1.84 -9.42 -10.47
C GLU A 95 -3.04 -10.19 -9.91
N ALA A 96 -3.19 -10.23 -8.58
CA ALA A 96 -4.28 -10.90 -7.89
C ALA A 96 -5.64 -10.25 -8.18
N LEU A 97 -5.71 -8.91 -8.23
CA LEU A 97 -6.93 -8.19 -8.59
C LEU A 97 -7.40 -8.49 -10.01
N LEU A 98 -6.47 -8.55 -10.98
CA LEU A 98 -6.77 -8.83 -12.37
C LEU A 98 -7.23 -10.27 -12.59
N SER A 99 -6.60 -11.22 -11.88
CA SER A 99 -6.95 -12.65 -11.97
C SER A 99 -8.12 -13.06 -11.05
N GLY A 100 -8.56 -12.18 -10.13
CA GLY A 100 -9.58 -12.49 -9.14
C GLY A 100 -9.09 -13.37 -7.99
N ASN A 101 -7.77 -13.53 -7.83
CA ASN A 101 -7.14 -14.42 -6.85
C ASN A 101 -6.60 -13.66 -5.61
N TYR A 102 -7.24 -12.56 -5.24
CA TYR A 102 -6.93 -11.86 -3.98
C TYR A 102 -7.37 -12.70 -2.77
N ILE A 103 -6.75 -12.47 -1.61
CA ILE A 103 -7.02 -13.21 -0.39
C ILE A 103 -8.07 -12.42 0.43
N PRO A 104 -9.27 -12.99 0.70
CA PRO A 104 -10.24 -12.32 1.57
C PRO A 104 -9.67 -12.01 2.95
N LEU A 105 -9.93 -10.80 3.48
CA LEU A 105 -9.40 -10.36 4.78
C LEU A 105 -9.79 -11.29 5.94
N ARG A 106 -10.95 -11.95 5.84
CA ARG A 106 -11.37 -12.98 6.81
C ARG A 106 -10.37 -14.13 6.91
N ASP A 107 -9.71 -14.49 5.80
CA ASP A 107 -8.73 -15.58 5.74
C ASP A 107 -7.36 -15.12 6.28
N LEU A 108 -7.12 -13.80 6.31
CA LEU A 108 -5.95 -13.15 6.89
C LEU A 108 -6.14 -12.73 8.36
N LYS A 109 -7.23 -13.14 9.00
CA LYS A 109 -7.56 -12.72 10.37
C LYS A 109 -6.60 -13.27 11.41
N HIS A 110 -6.22 -14.54 11.30
CA HIS A 110 -5.45 -15.25 12.33
C HIS A 110 -3.99 -15.47 11.95
N SER A 111 -3.71 -15.73 10.69
CA SER A 111 -2.35 -15.99 10.20
C SER A 111 -2.23 -15.66 8.72
N PHE A 112 -1.01 -15.38 8.29
CA PHE A 112 -0.69 -15.22 6.87
C PHE A 112 -0.25 -16.55 6.26
N PRO A 113 -0.38 -16.70 4.92
CA PRO A 113 0.13 -17.85 4.18
C PRO A 113 1.64 -18.04 4.39
N ILE A 114 2.11 -19.29 4.31
CA ILE A 114 3.53 -19.62 4.52
C ILE A 114 4.34 -19.50 3.22
N ASP A 115 3.70 -19.75 2.07
CA ASP A 115 4.39 -19.64 0.79
C ASP A 115 4.70 -18.18 0.44
N LYS A 116 5.86 -17.97 -0.19
CA LYS A 116 6.41 -16.63 -0.44
C LYS A 116 5.44 -15.73 -1.20
N LYS A 117 4.79 -16.22 -2.25
CA LYS A 117 3.93 -15.40 -3.12
C LYS A 117 2.70 -14.90 -2.35
N ASN A 118 1.97 -15.79 -1.71
CA ASN A 118 0.76 -15.44 -0.98
C ASN A 118 1.09 -14.69 0.34
N LEU A 119 2.26 -14.95 0.95
CA LEU A 119 2.72 -14.15 2.07
C LEU A 119 2.91 -12.69 1.67
N MET A 120 3.64 -12.43 0.56
CA MET A 120 3.85 -11.06 0.07
C MET A 120 2.54 -10.40 -0.35
N LEU A 121 1.65 -11.16 -0.99
CA LEU A 121 0.31 -10.68 -1.33
C LEU A 121 -0.47 -10.24 -0.07
N ALA A 122 -0.46 -11.05 0.99
CA ALA A 122 -1.13 -10.72 2.25
C ALA A 122 -0.61 -9.42 2.89
N TYR A 123 0.71 -9.18 2.83
CA TYR A 123 1.30 -7.92 3.28
C TYR A 123 0.88 -6.72 2.42
N GLU A 124 0.90 -6.87 1.07
CA GLU A 124 0.47 -5.81 0.15
C GLU A 124 -1.02 -5.48 0.32
N GLU A 125 -1.87 -6.49 0.46
CA GLU A 125 -3.31 -6.34 0.69
C GLU A 125 -3.58 -5.63 2.02
N SER A 126 -2.89 -6.02 3.09
CA SER A 126 -3.04 -5.42 4.42
C SER A 126 -2.69 -3.92 4.40
N LEU A 127 -1.56 -3.56 3.82
CA LEU A 127 -1.15 -2.16 3.65
C LEU A 127 -2.15 -1.40 2.77
N SER A 128 -2.51 -1.97 1.62
CA SER A 128 -3.44 -1.33 0.67
C SER A 128 -4.81 -1.08 1.28
N PHE A 129 -5.32 -2.02 2.09
CA PHE A 129 -6.61 -1.86 2.76
C PHE A 129 -6.59 -0.79 3.85
N VAL A 130 -5.56 -0.77 4.69
CA VAL A 130 -5.39 0.29 5.71
C VAL A 130 -5.21 1.66 5.06
N THR A 131 -4.42 1.73 3.98
CA THR A 131 -4.25 2.97 3.20
C THR A 131 -5.59 3.42 2.59
N PHE A 132 -6.38 2.50 2.05
CA PHE A 132 -7.72 2.83 1.55
C PHE A 132 -8.64 3.42 2.62
N ILE A 133 -8.63 2.87 3.85
CA ILE A 133 -9.40 3.44 4.97
C ILE A 133 -8.90 4.84 5.29
N SER A 134 -7.57 5.02 5.40
CA SER A 134 -6.95 6.32 5.66
C SER A 134 -7.35 7.38 4.64
N ASP A 135 -7.25 7.05 3.36
CA ASP A 135 -7.49 7.97 2.26
C ASP A 135 -8.97 8.31 2.09
N ARG A 136 -9.85 7.33 2.29
CA ARG A 136 -11.28 7.46 2.02
C ARG A 136 -12.05 8.04 3.19
N TYR A 137 -11.68 7.68 4.41
CA TYR A 137 -12.41 8.01 5.64
C TYR A 137 -11.59 8.88 6.60
N GLY A 138 -10.29 9.04 6.34
CA GLY A 138 -9.34 9.77 7.18
C GLY A 138 -8.57 8.87 8.14
N GLY A 139 -7.28 9.17 8.32
CA GLY A 139 -6.38 8.38 9.18
C GLY A 139 -6.86 8.25 10.63
N ASN A 140 -7.60 9.24 11.15
CA ASN A 140 -8.18 9.19 12.50
C ASN A 140 -9.13 7.99 12.70
N ARG A 141 -9.81 7.53 11.63
CA ARG A 141 -10.72 6.39 11.72
C ARG A 141 -10.01 5.08 12.03
N ILE A 142 -8.76 4.94 11.58
CA ILE A 142 -7.92 3.80 11.94
C ILE A 142 -7.69 3.78 13.46
N PHE A 143 -7.35 4.94 14.04
CA PHE A 143 -7.14 5.05 15.49
C PHE A 143 -8.43 4.81 16.28
N GLU A 144 -9.58 5.25 15.79
CA GLU A 144 -10.88 4.96 16.40
C GLU A 144 -11.18 3.44 16.41
N ILE A 145 -10.92 2.73 15.30
CA ILE A 145 -11.03 1.27 15.22
C ILE A 145 -10.14 0.62 16.28
N LEU A 146 -8.87 1.02 16.36
CA LEU A 146 -7.91 0.49 17.34
C LEU A 146 -8.35 0.78 18.79
N GLU A 147 -8.92 1.95 19.06
CA GLU A 147 -9.47 2.30 20.39
C GLU A 147 -10.65 1.40 20.78
N HIS A 148 -11.54 1.08 19.84
CA HIS A 148 -12.63 0.13 20.07
C HIS A 148 -12.09 -1.28 20.38
N LEU A 149 -11.06 -1.74 19.65
CA LEU A 149 -10.41 -3.03 19.91
C LEU A 149 -9.70 -3.04 21.28
N GLN A 150 -9.07 -1.93 21.67
CA GLN A 150 -8.47 -1.78 23.00
C GLN A 150 -9.50 -1.92 24.12
N LYS A 151 -10.71 -1.42 23.91
CA LYS A 151 -11.85 -1.57 24.85
C LYS A 151 -12.42 -3.00 24.89
N GLY A 152 -11.88 -3.91 24.06
CA GLY A 152 -12.30 -5.31 24.00
C GLY A 152 -13.47 -5.59 23.06
N ASN A 153 -13.84 -4.62 22.22
CA ASN A 153 -14.87 -4.84 21.20
C ASN A 153 -14.33 -5.75 20.08
N GLU A 154 -15.22 -6.48 19.45
CA GLU A 154 -14.89 -7.24 18.25
C GLU A 154 -14.69 -6.32 17.03
N ILE A 155 -13.97 -6.80 16.03
CA ILE A 155 -13.65 -6.06 14.81
C ILE A 155 -14.90 -5.54 14.08
N GLN A 156 -15.98 -6.33 14.06
CA GLN A 156 -17.27 -5.95 13.47
C GLN A 156 -17.83 -4.69 14.16
N THR A 157 -17.88 -4.71 15.50
CA THR A 157 -18.37 -3.58 16.29
C THR A 157 -17.48 -2.35 16.13
N ALA A 158 -16.15 -2.54 16.10
CA ALA A 158 -15.19 -1.47 15.91
C ALA A 158 -15.40 -0.76 14.56
N PHE A 159 -15.59 -1.53 13.48
CA PHE A 159 -15.83 -0.99 12.15
C PHE A 159 -17.17 -0.26 12.05
N TYR A 160 -18.27 -0.86 12.52
CA TYR A 160 -19.56 -0.17 12.53
C TYR A 160 -19.53 1.13 13.32
N SER A 161 -18.88 1.15 14.48
CA SER A 161 -18.78 2.37 15.30
C SER A 161 -17.94 3.48 14.66
N SER A 162 -16.92 3.12 13.90
CA SER A 162 -15.99 4.08 13.31
C SER A 162 -16.33 4.47 11.86
N LEU A 163 -16.89 3.55 11.06
CA LEU A 163 -17.07 3.71 9.61
C LEU A 163 -18.52 3.54 9.13
N ASP A 164 -19.45 3.22 10.04
CA ASP A 164 -20.86 2.92 9.74
C ASP A 164 -21.02 1.82 8.67
N ALA A 165 -20.12 0.81 8.71
CA ALA A 165 -20.11 -0.33 7.81
C ALA A 165 -19.34 -1.51 8.42
N SER A 166 -19.61 -2.74 7.95
CA SER A 166 -18.83 -3.91 8.34
C SER A 166 -17.46 -3.96 7.66
N PRO A 167 -16.49 -4.74 8.19
CA PRO A 167 -15.22 -4.97 7.50
C PRO A 167 -15.42 -5.51 6.08
N GLU A 168 -16.38 -6.41 5.87
CA GLU A 168 -16.68 -7.02 4.58
C GLU A 168 -17.22 -5.98 3.58
N GLU A 169 -18.10 -5.08 4.02
CA GLU A 169 -18.62 -3.99 3.17
C GLU A 169 -17.50 -3.00 2.78
N ILE A 170 -16.57 -2.73 3.70
CA ILE A 170 -15.42 -1.87 3.41
C ILE A 170 -14.45 -2.58 2.46
N GLU A 171 -14.24 -3.90 2.63
CA GLU A 171 -13.45 -4.74 1.74
C GLU A 171 -14.00 -4.72 0.32
N ASP A 172 -15.31 -4.88 0.14
CA ASP A 172 -15.97 -4.82 -1.17
C ASP A 172 -15.75 -3.45 -1.85
N ARG A 173 -15.90 -2.36 -1.10
CA ARG A 173 -15.65 -0.99 -1.61
C ARG A 173 -14.18 -0.81 -2.02
N TRP A 174 -13.24 -1.32 -1.23
CA TRP A 174 -11.81 -1.28 -1.51
C TRP A 174 -11.49 -2.05 -2.79
N ILE A 175 -11.91 -3.31 -2.92
CA ILE A 175 -11.69 -4.13 -4.11
C ILE A 175 -12.27 -3.48 -5.36
N MET A 176 -13.49 -2.94 -5.30
CA MET A 176 -14.10 -2.21 -6.42
C MET A 176 -13.27 -1.00 -6.84
N GLN A 177 -12.77 -0.21 -5.88
CA GLN A 177 -11.92 0.95 -6.17
C GLN A 177 -10.60 0.53 -6.80
N GLN A 178 -9.92 -0.48 -6.25
CA GLN A 178 -8.63 -0.98 -6.75
C GLN A 178 -8.75 -1.53 -8.18
N ARG A 179 -9.78 -2.33 -8.45
CA ARG A 179 -10.06 -2.83 -9.81
C ARG A 179 -10.27 -1.70 -10.81
N ARG A 180 -11.05 -0.68 -10.43
CA ARG A 180 -11.29 0.48 -11.29
C ARG A 180 -9.98 1.23 -11.61
N GLN A 181 -9.13 1.45 -10.62
CA GLN A 181 -7.85 2.13 -10.81
C GLN A 181 -6.91 1.32 -11.72
N THR A 182 -6.74 0.03 -11.45
CA THR A 182 -5.90 -0.86 -12.25
C THR A 182 -6.36 -0.94 -13.71
N THR A 183 -7.67 -1.09 -13.96
CA THR A 183 -8.24 -1.11 -15.31
C THR A 183 -7.99 0.20 -16.06
N TRP A 184 -8.13 1.35 -15.38
CA TRP A 184 -7.87 2.66 -15.96
C TRP A 184 -6.40 2.84 -16.35
N PHE A 185 -5.46 2.41 -15.48
CA PHE A 185 -4.03 2.46 -15.78
C PHE A 185 -3.65 1.59 -16.98
N ILE A 186 -4.18 0.37 -17.08
CA ILE A 186 -3.94 -0.53 -18.21
C ILE A 186 -4.48 0.10 -19.50
N PHE A 187 -5.67 0.67 -19.48
CA PHE A 187 -6.26 1.37 -20.63
C PHE A 187 -5.37 2.54 -21.07
N LEU A 188 -4.96 3.40 -20.14
CA LEU A 188 -4.11 4.55 -20.44
C LEU A 188 -2.74 4.12 -20.99
N ALA A 189 -2.10 3.12 -20.37
CA ALA A 189 -0.82 2.60 -20.82
C ALA A 189 -0.90 1.96 -22.22
N GLY A 190 -2.00 1.26 -22.51
CA GLY A 190 -2.25 0.66 -23.83
C GLY A 190 -2.47 1.66 -24.95
N HIS A 191 -2.96 2.87 -24.64
CA HIS A 191 -3.32 3.91 -25.62
C HIS A 191 -2.44 5.15 -25.57
N ILE A 192 -1.30 5.09 -24.88
CA ILE A 192 -0.45 6.27 -24.64
C ILE A 192 0.07 6.89 -25.96
N TYR A 193 0.39 6.07 -26.95
CA TYR A 193 0.85 6.55 -28.26
C TYR A 193 -0.23 7.26 -29.04
N GLU A 194 -1.48 6.79 -28.98
CA GLU A 194 -2.63 7.43 -29.62
C GLU A 194 -2.91 8.80 -28.98
N PHE A 195 -2.85 8.87 -27.63
CA PHE A 195 -2.98 10.14 -26.92
C PHE A 195 -1.86 11.14 -27.27
N LEU A 196 -0.60 10.69 -27.32
CA LEU A 196 0.52 11.53 -27.71
C LEU A 196 0.39 12.04 -29.15
N PHE A 197 -0.05 11.17 -30.07
CA PHE A 197 -0.30 11.53 -31.45
C PHE A 197 -1.41 12.58 -31.57
N LEU A 198 -2.53 12.40 -30.85
CA LEU A 198 -3.64 13.35 -30.83
C LEU A 198 -3.22 14.72 -30.30
N VAL A 199 -2.48 14.75 -29.21
CA VAL A 199 -1.93 16.00 -28.64
C VAL A 199 -0.99 16.67 -29.63
N GLY A 200 -0.10 15.92 -30.29
CA GLY A 200 0.81 16.45 -31.31
C GLY A 200 0.04 17.04 -32.51
N ALA A 201 -0.99 16.35 -32.99
CA ALA A 201 -1.85 16.83 -34.06
C ALA A 201 -2.59 18.13 -33.67
N LEU A 202 -3.15 18.21 -32.46
CA LEU A 202 -3.80 19.43 -31.95
C LEU A 202 -2.82 20.61 -31.87
N LEU A 203 -1.62 20.39 -31.33
CA LEU A 203 -0.60 21.44 -31.27
C LEU A 203 -0.19 21.93 -32.64
N THR A 204 -0.06 21.03 -33.60
CA THR A 204 0.25 21.36 -35.00
C THR A 204 -0.85 22.22 -35.64
N ILE A 205 -2.12 21.83 -35.44
CA ILE A 205 -3.28 22.59 -35.92
C ILE A 205 -3.31 24.00 -35.31
N ILE A 206 -3.13 24.11 -34.00
CA ILE A 206 -3.13 25.38 -33.29
C ILE A 206 -1.94 26.26 -33.80
N GLY A 207 -0.78 25.66 -33.95
CA GLY A 207 0.39 26.36 -34.49
C GLY A 207 0.16 26.88 -35.92
N PHE A 208 -0.45 26.04 -36.77
CA PHE A 208 -0.78 26.43 -38.14
C PHE A 208 -1.84 27.54 -38.18
N ILE A 209 -2.89 27.46 -37.38
CA ILE A 209 -3.89 28.55 -37.29
C ILE A 209 -3.24 29.87 -36.86
N ARG A 210 -2.42 29.82 -35.80
CA ARG A 210 -1.69 31.03 -35.35
C ARG A 210 -0.77 31.59 -36.42
N PHE A 211 -0.07 30.73 -37.16
CA PHE A 211 0.79 31.15 -38.27
C PHE A 211 -0.01 31.83 -39.36
N VAL A 212 -1.15 31.27 -39.79
CA VAL A 212 -2.01 31.85 -40.83
C VAL A 212 -2.57 33.21 -40.40
N ILE A 213 -3.06 33.32 -39.17
CA ILE A 213 -3.57 34.60 -38.62
C ILE A 213 -2.46 35.65 -38.61
N LYS A 214 -1.28 35.29 -38.13
CA LYS A 214 -0.12 36.21 -38.08
C LYS A 214 0.29 36.68 -39.49
N LYS A 215 0.34 35.76 -40.47
CA LYS A 215 0.68 36.08 -41.86
C LYS A 215 -0.36 37.01 -42.50
N ARG A 216 -1.65 36.83 -42.16
CA ARG A 216 -2.73 37.67 -42.66
C ARG A 216 -2.62 39.10 -42.11
N ASN A 217 -2.38 39.27 -40.84
CA ASN A 217 -2.21 40.58 -40.22
C ASN A 217 -1.03 41.38 -40.80
N TYR A 218 0.12 40.73 -41.11
CA TYR A 218 1.24 41.40 -41.76
C TYR A 218 0.90 41.86 -43.17
N ARG A 219 0.07 41.14 -43.90
CA ARG A 219 -0.31 41.57 -45.28
C ARG A 219 -1.28 42.73 -45.25
N ASP A 220 -2.18 42.79 -44.29
CA ASP A 220 -3.13 43.87 -44.13
C ASP A 220 -2.41 45.19 -43.69
N GLU A 221 -1.30 45.12 -42.92
CA GLU A 221 -0.45 46.27 -42.57
C GLU A 221 0.38 46.84 -43.75
N ASP A 222 0.78 46.01 -44.72
CA ASP A 222 1.50 46.44 -45.90
C ASP A 222 0.60 47.11 -46.95
N GLU A 223 -0.72 46.73 -47.01
CA GLU A 223 -1.69 47.33 -47.93
C GLU A 223 -2.22 48.70 -47.42
N ASP A 224 -2.12 49.01 -46.12
CA ASP A 224 -2.53 50.31 -45.57
C ASP A 224 -1.41 51.39 -45.62
N ASN A 225 -0.18 51.06 -46.06
CA ASN A 225 0.97 51.97 -46.12
C ASN A 225 1.35 52.38 -47.56
N ASP A 226 0.63 51.97 -48.60
CA ASP A 226 0.76 52.40 -49.97
C ASP A 226 -0.43 53.30 -50.38
#